data_e4c1d03a1e71c3592c488b960439d2f7
#
_entry.id   e4c1d03a1e71c3592c488b960439d2f7
#
_cell.length_a   1.000
_cell.length_b   1.000
_cell.length_c   1.000
_cell.angle_alpha   90.00
_cell.angle_beta   90.00
_cell.angle_gamma   90.00
#
_symmetry.space_group_name_H-M   'P 1'
#
loop_
_entity.id
_entity.type
_entity.pdbx_description
1 polymer ?
#
loop_
_entity_poly.entity_id
_entity_poly.type
_entity_poly.pdbx_seq_one_letter_code
_entity_poly.pdbx_strand_id
1 'polypeptide(L)'
;MNSLANLPTERQCHKQIFKAIYGVSGCPACAHRLLYRSNYAWCRVCRKKWSVKAACWLKQSNLSFRSIWLLIWCWQQQKSVGTTVDITGRSYPTVRRWFRRFREHMPSSSLKLSGIVEVDESFFGKQRFGSQAIVVGAIERDTRRVRLQVIPDRAQDTLELFLSNTVRRGSHITTDAHAGYSDLEFYGYTHERCNHNFGHFGPTNMIENFWGVFKRSLRRLYGRLTLADLPDILKEWEQRQNNSEMFYTVDSYLRATAGLFGVGAVNRVSANFHASLISPISKQINP
;
A
#
# COMPACT_ATOMS: atom_id res chain seq x y z
N MET A 1 -15.24 10.60 -14.36
CA MET A 1 -16.22 10.28 -13.28
C MET A 1 -16.97 9.02 -13.70
N ASN A 2 -16.63 7.85 -13.11
CA ASN A 2 -17.43 6.66 -13.34
C ASN A 2 -18.76 6.84 -12.59
N SER A 3 -19.83 7.05 -13.33
CA SER A 3 -21.18 7.17 -12.79
C SER A 3 -21.53 5.93 -11.97
N LEU A 4 -22.16 6.10 -10.80
CA LEU A 4 -22.70 5.00 -9.98
C LEU A 4 -23.66 4.09 -10.77
N ALA A 5 -24.20 4.58 -11.89
CA ALA A 5 -25.06 3.82 -12.81
C ALA A 5 -24.38 2.62 -13.48
N ASN A 6 -23.04 2.57 -13.54
CA ASN A 6 -22.28 1.51 -14.22
C ASN A 6 -21.55 0.57 -13.24
N LEU A 7 -22.04 0.44 -12.00
CA LEU A 7 -21.45 -0.49 -11.04
C LEU A 7 -21.65 -1.96 -11.48
N PRO A 8 -20.62 -2.80 -11.35
CA PRO A 8 -20.71 -4.18 -11.79
C PRO A 8 -21.76 -4.99 -11.00
N THR A 9 -22.39 -5.91 -11.69
CA THR A 9 -23.32 -6.87 -11.09
C THR A 9 -22.59 -7.88 -10.20
N GLU A 10 -23.31 -8.58 -9.31
CA GLU A 10 -22.75 -9.64 -8.45
C GLU A 10 -21.91 -10.65 -9.25
N ARG A 11 -22.45 -11.11 -10.40
CA ARG A 11 -21.74 -12.06 -11.28
C ARG A 11 -20.49 -11.48 -11.92
N GLN A 12 -20.50 -10.21 -12.30
CA GLN A 12 -19.32 -9.54 -12.84
C GLN A 12 -18.25 -9.37 -11.76
N CYS A 13 -18.64 -8.97 -10.55
CA CYS A 13 -17.73 -8.89 -9.40
C CYS A 13 -17.10 -10.25 -9.09
N HIS A 14 -17.91 -11.32 -9.05
CA HIS A 14 -17.39 -12.67 -8.82
C HIS A 14 -16.36 -13.08 -9.89
N LYS A 15 -16.62 -12.80 -11.17
CA LYS A 15 -15.67 -13.08 -12.26
C LYS A 15 -14.37 -12.29 -12.13
N GLN A 16 -14.44 -10.99 -11.81
CA GLN A 16 -13.26 -10.15 -11.66
C GLN A 16 -12.42 -10.62 -10.46
N ILE A 17 -13.04 -10.85 -9.32
CA ILE A 17 -12.35 -11.33 -8.12
C ILE A 17 -11.74 -12.73 -8.37
N PHE A 18 -12.48 -13.61 -9.07
CA PHE A 18 -11.96 -14.93 -9.45
C PHE A 18 -10.69 -14.81 -10.31
N LYS A 19 -10.73 -13.99 -11.35
CA LYS A 19 -9.58 -13.75 -12.22
C LYS A 19 -8.39 -13.17 -11.46
N ALA A 20 -8.64 -12.25 -10.54
CA ALA A 20 -7.59 -11.66 -9.70
C ALA A 20 -6.89 -12.72 -8.83
N ILE A 21 -7.65 -13.64 -8.22
CA ILE A 21 -7.14 -14.63 -7.27
C ILE A 21 -6.49 -15.82 -7.97
N TYR A 22 -7.11 -16.34 -9.04
CA TYR A 22 -6.60 -17.53 -9.74
C TYR A 22 -5.72 -17.22 -10.95
N GLY A 23 -5.61 -15.96 -11.37
CA GLY A 23 -4.82 -15.54 -12.51
C GLY A 23 -5.43 -15.89 -13.88
N VAL A 24 -6.56 -16.62 -13.91
CA VAL A 24 -7.19 -17.13 -15.13
C VAL A 24 -8.69 -16.83 -15.15
N SER A 25 -9.27 -16.70 -16.36
CA SER A 25 -10.71 -16.47 -16.53
C SER A 25 -11.51 -17.77 -16.67
N GLY A 26 -10.83 -18.86 -17.01
CA GLY A 26 -11.39 -20.20 -17.16
C GLY A 26 -11.13 -21.10 -15.96
N CYS A 27 -11.40 -22.39 -16.12
CA CYS A 27 -11.12 -23.39 -15.10
C CYS A 27 -9.62 -23.55 -14.87
N PRO A 28 -9.10 -23.37 -13.66
CA PRO A 28 -7.67 -23.55 -13.39
C PRO A 28 -7.12 -24.95 -13.71
N ALA A 29 -7.99 -25.97 -13.79
CA ALA A 29 -7.55 -27.35 -14.08
C ALA A 29 -7.61 -27.76 -15.56
N CYS A 30 -8.52 -27.17 -16.36
CA CYS A 30 -8.74 -27.60 -17.74
C CYS A 30 -9.07 -26.46 -18.70
N ALA A 31 -8.90 -25.22 -18.31
CA ALA A 31 -9.11 -23.99 -19.06
C ALA A 31 -10.54 -23.75 -19.62
N HIS A 32 -11.47 -24.70 -19.49
CA HIS A 32 -12.83 -24.57 -19.98
C HIS A 32 -13.62 -23.48 -19.23
N ARG A 33 -14.69 -23.01 -19.86
CA ARG A 33 -15.59 -21.99 -19.32
C ARG A 33 -16.21 -22.41 -17.99
N LEU A 34 -16.21 -21.47 -17.03
CA LEU A 34 -16.80 -21.65 -15.71
C LEU A 34 -18.25 -21.14 -15.63
N LEU A 35 -19.06 -21.83 -14.85
CA LEU A 35 -20.36 -21.37 -14.41
C LEU A 35 -20.24 -20.78 -13.00
N TYR A 36 -20.56 -19.50 -12.88
CA TYR A 36 -20.51 -18.77 -11.63
C TYR A 36 -21.83 -18.93 -10.86
N ARG A 37 -21.73 -19.41 -9.64
CA ARG A 37 -22.80 -19.54 -8.64
C ARG A 37 -22.59 -18.53 -7.52
N SER A 38 -23.48 -18.45 -6.55
CA SER A 38 -23.40 -17.47 -5.44
C SER A 38 -22.07 -17.49 -4.68
N ASN A 39 -21.49 -18.67 -4.40
CA ASN A 39 -20.29 -18.80 -3.58
C ASN A 39 -19.10 -19.51 -4.25
N TYR A 40 -19.29 -20.06 -5.45
CA TYR A 40 -18.25 -20.80 -6.16
C TYR A 40 -18.42 -20.70 -7.67
N ALA A 41 -17.34 -20.98 -8.38
CA ALA A 41 -17.36 -21.23 -9.81
C ALA A 41 -17.22 -22.73 -10.07
N TRP A 42 -17.97 -23.26 -11.03
CA TRP A 42 -18.00 -24.68 -11.37
C TRP A 42 -17.67 -24.94 -12.82
N CYS A 43 -16.83 -25.94 -13.07
CA CYS A 43 -16.49 -26.40 -14.39
C CYS A 43 -17.34 -27.62 -14.80
N ARG A 44 -18.09 -27.52 -15.91
CA ARG A 44 -18.92 -28.63 -16.40
C ARG A 44 -18.07 -29.80 -16.92
N VAL A 45 -16.87 -29.52 -17.44
CA VAL A 45 -16.01 -30.52 -18.08
C VAL A 45 -15.31 -31.39 -17.03
N CYS A 46 -14.49 -30.78 -16.18
CA CYS A 46 -13.75 -31.50 -15.14
C CYS A 46 -14.53 -31.66 -13.82
N ARG A 47 -15.76 -31.13 -13.74
CA ARG A 47 -16.68 -31.19 -12.57
C ARG A 47 -16.11 -30.57 -11.28
N LYS A 48 -14.97 -29.88 -11.31
CA LYS A 48 -14.36 -29.24 -10.14
C LYS A 48 -15.08 -27.94 -9.78
N LYS A 49 -15.15 -27.69 -8.46
CA LYS A 49 -15.66 -26.45 -7.85
C LYS A 49 -14.48 -25.60 -7.35
N TRP A 50 -14.57 -24.31 -7.57
CA TRP A 50 -13.54 -23.34 -7.21
C TRP A 50 -14.15 -22.22 -6.36
N SER A 51 -13.71 -22.08 -5.11
CA SER A 51 -14.18 -21.02 -4.20
C SER A 51 -13.12 -19.96 -4.03
N VAL A 52 -13.42 -18.76 -4.48
CA VAL A 52 -12.54 -17.59 -4.29
C VAL A 52 -12.30 -17.31 -2.81
N LYS A 53 -13.37 -17.36 -2.00
CA LYS A 53 -13.26 -17.06 -0.57
C LYS A 53 -12.40 -18.07 0.17
N ALA A 54 -12.44 -19.36 -0.20
CA ALA A 54 -11.61 -20.38 0.42
C ALA A 54 -10.13 -20.29 -0.01
N ALA A 55 -9.86 -19.68 -1.16
CA ALA A 55 -8.54 -19.63 -1.76
C ALA A 55 -7.69 -18.41 -1.30
N CYS A 56 -8.26 -17.49 -0.51
CA CYS A 56 -7.55 -16.28 -0.10
C CYS A 56 -8.04 -15.76 1.26
N TRP A 57 -7.50 -14.65 1.69
CA TRP A 57 -7.83 -13.98 2.95
C TRP A 57 -9.31 -13.54 3.08
N LEU A 58 -10.12 -13.64 2.03
CA LEU A 58 -11.58 -13.46 2.07
C LEU A 58 -12.32 -14.63 2.76
N LYS A 59 -11.61 -15.68 3.16
CA LYS A 59 -12.16 -16.80 3.95
C LYS A 59 -12.97 -16.27 5.15
N GLN A 60 -14.10 -16.91 5.44
CA GLN A 60 -15.05 -16.52 6.49
C GLN A 60 -15.86 -15.24 6.22
N SER A 61 -15.78 -14.66 5.01
CA SER A 61 -16.64 -13.54 4.66
C SER A 61 -18.04 -14.00 4.23
N ASN A 62 -19.08 -13.46 4.89
CA ASN A 62 -20.47 -13.64 4.48
C ASN A 62 -20.97 -12.57 3.50
N LEU A 63 -20.12 -11.58 3.15
CA LEU A 63 -20.49 -10.54 2.18
C LEU A 63 -20.59 -11.11 0.77
N SER A 64 -21.49 -10.55 -0.03
CA SER A 64 -21.57 -10.81 -1.47
C SER A 64 -20.30 -10.33 -2.17
N PHE A 65 -19.98 -10.86 -3.33
CA PHE A 65 -18.82 -10.40 -4.12
C PHE A 65 -18.95 -8.94 -4.53
N ARG A 66 -20.17 -8.48 -4.82
CA ARG A 66 -20.42 -7.06 -5.11
C ARG A 66 -20.12 -6.17 -3.91
N SER A 67 -20.53 -6.58 -2.71
CA SER A 67 -20.22 -5.82 -1.49
C SER A 67 -18.70 -5.76 -1.23
N ILE A 68 -17.97 -6.87 -1.40
CA ILE A 68 -16.51 -6.91 -1.27
C ILE A 68 -15.87 -5.99 -2.30
N TRP A 69 -16.30 -6.08 -3.55
CA TRP A 69 -15.79 -5.27 -4.66
C TRP A 69 -15.99 -3.77 -4.38
N LEU A 70 -17.20 -3.38 -3.97
CA LEU A 70 -17.52 -1.98 -3.64
C LEU A 70 -16.72 -1.45 -2.45
N LEU A 71 -16.52 -2.27 -1.41
CA LEU A 71 -15.72 -1.89 -0.25
C LEU A 71 -14.26 -1.64 -0.63
N ILE A 72 -13.66 -2.54 -1.45
CA ILE A 72 -12.29 -2.35 -1.96
C ILE A 72 -12.22 -1.08 -2.81
N TRP A 73 -13.16 -0.91 -3.75
CA TRP A 73 -13.21 0.25 -4.62
C TRP A 73 -13.33 1.56 -3.83
N CYS A 74 -14.25 1.65 -2.86
CA CYS A 74 -14.42 2.83 -2.02
C CYS A 74 -13.13 3.15 -1.24
N TRP A 75 -12.48 2.14 -0.68
CA TRP A 75 -11.23 2.32 0.04
C TRP A 75 -10.09 2.79 -0.87
N GLN A 76 -9.95 2.20 -2.06
CA GLN A 76 -8.97 2.64 -3.06
C GLN A 76 -9.20 4.10 -3.49
N GLN A 77 -10.46 4.50 -3.68
CA GLN A 77 -10.86 5.86 -4.03
C GLN A 77 -10.84 6.83 -2.84
N GLN A 78 -10.26 6.44 -1.72
CA GLN A 78 -10.17 7.26 -0.50
C GLN A 78 -11.54 7.86 -0.09
N LYS A 79 -12.62 7.07 -0.17
CA LYS A 79 -13.90 7.45 0.40
C LYS A 79 -13.86 7.30 1.91
N SER A 80 -14.51 8.23 2.64
CA SER A 80 -14.66 8.11 4.09
C SER A 80 -15.50 6.88 4.45
N VAL A 81 -15.42 6.43 5.70
CA VAL A 81 -16.26 5.34 6.20
C VAL A 81 -17.75 5.68 6.03
N GLY A 82 -18.15 6.92 6.37
CA GLY A 82 -19.54 7.39 6.20
C GLY A 82 -20.01 7.33 4.75
N THR A 83 -19.26 7.93 3.83
CA THR A 83 -19.58 7.86 2.39
C THR A 83 -19.67 6.42 1.88
N THR A 84 -18.81 5.53 2.41
CA THR A 84 -18.82 4.11 2.02
C THR A 84 -20.04 3.38 2.57
N VAL A 85 -20.54 3.74 3.76
CA VAL A 85 -21.83 3.26 4.29
C VAL A 85 -22.96 3.59 3.31
N ASP A 86 -23.04 4.85 2.86
CA ASP A 86 -24.08 5.31 1.91
C ASP A 86 -24.01 4.57 0.57
N ILE A 87 -22.80 4.34 0.04
CA ILE A 87 -22.61 3.65 -1.25
C ILE A 87 -22.93 2.15 -1.15
N THR A 88 -22.53 1.50 -0.05
CA THR A 88 -22.56 0.03 0.05
C THR A 88 -23.78 -0.51 0.79
N GLY A 89 -24.49 0.33 1.54
CA GLY A 89 -25.57 -0.08 2.45
C GLY A 89 -25.08 -0.97 3.61
N ARG A 90 -23.78 -0.95 3.92
CA ARG A 90 -23.21 -1.71 5.03
C ARG A 90 -23.10 -0.84 6.28
N SER A 91 -23.24 -1.46 7.47
CA SER A 91 -23.12 -0.73 8.73
C SER A 91 -21.71 -0.14 8.91
N TYR A 92 -21.62 0.99 9.60
CA TYR A 92 -20.35 1.69 9.90
C TYR A 92 -19.27 0.76 10.52
N PRO A 93 -19.58 -0.09 11.53
CA PRO A 93 -18.59 -1.04 12.07
C PRO A 93 -18.11 -2.05 11.03
N THR A 94 -18.99 -2.49 10.11
CA THR A 94 -18.61 -3.41 9.03
C THR A 94 -17.63 -2.75 8.08
N VAL A 95 -17.91 -1.52 7.60
CA VAL A 95 -17.02 -0.79 6.70
C VAL A 95 -15.66 -0.55 7.37
N ARG A 96 -15.64 -0.06 8.63
CA ARG A 96 -14.40 0.18 9.37
C ARG A 96 -13.57 -1.09 9.53
N ARG A 97 -14.18 -2.22 9.89
CA ARG A 97 -13.51 -3.52 9.99
C ARG A 97 -12.91 -3.98 8.66
N TRP A 98 -13.61 -3.77 7.55
CA TRP A 98 -13.10 -4.13 6.23
C TRP A 98 -11.94 -3.24 5.79
N PHE A 99 -11.99 -1.94 6.05
CA PHE A 99 -10.87 -1.03 5.75
C PHE A 99 -9.62 -1.39 6.56
N ARG A 100 -9.76 -1.78 7.84
CA ARG A 100 -8.66 -2.32 8.63
C ARG A 100 -8.13 -3.61 8.00
N ARG A 101 -9.01 -4.54 7.64
CA ARG A 101 -8.65 -5.80 7.02
C ARG A 101 -7.92 -5.64 5.70
N PHE A 102 -8.24 -4.62 4.90
CA PHE A 102 -7.49 -4.31 3.69
C PHE A 102 -6.05 -3.89 4.01
N ARG A 103 -5.81 -3.13 5.06
CA ARG A 103 -4.46 -2.73 5.50
C ARG A 103 -3.65 -3.91 6.02
N GLU A 104 -4.27 -4.76 6.84
CA GLU A 104 -3.64 -5.96 7.40
C GLU A 104 -3.07 -6.88 6.30
N HIS A 105 -3.79 -6.97 5.16
CA HIS A 105 -3.41 -7.86 4.06
C HIS A 105 -2.53 -7.20 2.99
N MET A 106 -2.15 -5.94 3.14
CA MET A 106 -1.17 -5.33 2.24
C MET A 106 0.23 -5.90 2.46
N PRO A 107 1.04 -6.04 1.40
CA PRO A 107 2.43 -6.44 1.54
C PRO A 107 3.21 -5.45 2.40
N SER A 108 4.18 -5.93 3.17
CA SER A 108 5.15 -5.07 3.85
C SER A 108 6.19 -4.59 2.86
N SER A 109 6.67 -3.36 3.02
CA SER A 109 7.75 -2.83 2.19
C SER A 109 9.10 -3.18 2.81
N SER A 110 9.98 -3.78 2.03
CA SER A 110 11.41 -3.95 2.34
C SER A 110 12.28 -2.93 1.60
N LEU A 111 11.65 -1.91 1.00
CA LEU A 111 12.33 -0.89 0.23
C LEU A 111 13.30 -0.09 1.11
N LYS A 112 14.51 0.08 0.66
CA LYS A 112 15.45 1.08 1.18
C LYS A 112 15.55 2.23 0.20
N LEU A 113 15.38 3.44 0.71
CA LEU A 113 15.55 4.69 -0.01
C LEU A 113 17.02 4.94 -0.31
N SER A 114 17.33 5.73 -1.33
CA SER A 114 18.70 6.04 -1.75
C SER A 114 18.81 7.43 -2.38
N GLY A 115 20.02 7.90 -2.67
CA GLY A 115 20.25 9.22 -3.23
C GLY A 115 20.02 10.32 -2.18
N ILE A 116 19.28 11.36 -2.52
CA ILE A 116 18.95 12.46 -1.58
C ILE A 116 17.65 12.09 -0.86
N VAL A 117 17.72 11.99 0.46
CA VAL A 117 16.61 11.58 1.33
C VAL A 117 16.33 12.65 2.38
N GLU A 118 15.13 13.22 2.35
CA GLU A 118 14.66 14.15 3.38
C GLU A 118 14.03 13.36 4.52
N VAL A 119 14.37 13.70 5.78
CA VAL A 119 13.89 13.03 6.98
C VAL A 119 13.35 14.06 7.97
N ASP A 120 12.17 13.78 8.53
CA ASP A 120 11.51 14.66 9.50
C ASP A 120 10.54 13.86 10.38
N GLU A 121 10.21 14.39 11.54
CA GLU A 121 9.22 13.83 12.46
C GLU A 121 7.93 14.64 12.45
N SER A 122 6.84 13.91 12.66
CA SER A 122 5.53 14.54 12.81
C SER A 122 4.76 13.96 13.98
N PHE A 123 4.05 14.81 14.69
CA PHE A 123 3.29 14.46 15.89
C PHE A 123 1.81 14.28 15.55
N PHE A 124 1.22 13.18 16.07
CA PHE A 124 -0.17 12.79 15.85
C PHE A 124 -0.89 12.59 17.18
N GLY A 125 -2.11 13.06 17.26
CA GLY A 125 -2.91 13.06 18.50
C GLY A 125 -2.94 14.41 19.18
N LYS A 126 -3.59 14.44 20.37
CA LYS A 126 -3.70 15.67 21.16
C LYS A 126 -2.46 15.85 22.04
N GLN A 127 -1.94 17.06 22.11
CA GLN A 127 -0.77 17.41 22.94
C GLN A 127 -1.00 17.21 24.45
N ARG A 128 -2.25 17.07 24.89
CA ARG A 128 -2.58 16.85 26.29
C ARG A 128 -2.18 15.46 26.77
N PHE A 129 -1.47 15.36 27.90
CA PHE A 129 -1.20 14.14 28.67
C PHE A 129 -0.34 13.08 28.02
N GLY A 130 0.67 13.43 27.24
CA GLY A 130 1.59 12.42 26.65
C GLY A 130 0.94 11.45 25.67
N SER A 131 -0.25 11.80 25.12
CA SER A 131 -1.02 10.96 24.21
C SER A 131 -0.70 11.20 22.74
N GLN A 132 0.46 11.78 22.42
CA GLN A 132 0.92 11.95 21.04
C GLN A 132 1.75 10.74 20.60
N ALA A 133 1.50 10.25 19.39
CA ALA A 133 2.43 9.38 18.68
C ALA A 133 3.40 10.22 17.87
N ILE A 134 4.66 9.84 17.91
CA ILE A 134 5.71 10.40 17.06
C ILE A 134 5.85 9.50 15.85
N VAL A 135 5.83 10.08 14.67
CA VAL A 135 6.08 9.37 13.42
C VAL A 135 7.30 9.98 12.76
N VAL A 136 8.31 9.17 12.51
CA VAL A 136 9.42 9.55 11.64
C VAL A 136 9.09 9.15 10.21
N GLY A 137 9.41 10.02 9.26
CA GLY A 137 9.26 9.81 7.83
C GLY A 137 10.54 10.12 7.09
N ALA A 138 10.80 9.35 6.06
CA ALA A 138 11.86 9.59 5.10
C ALA A 138 11.29 9.60 3.68
N ILE A 139 11.67 10.56 2.85
CA ILE A 139 11.26 10.66 1.45
C ILE A 139 12.47 10.79 0.53
N GLU A 140 12.55 9.93 -0.46
CA GLU A 140 13.56 9.97 -1.52
C GLU A 140 13.18 11.06 -2.54
N ARG A 141 14.07 12.00 -2.79
CA ARG A 141 13.75 13.21 -3.57
C ARG A 141 13.40 12.91 -5.02
N ASP A 142 14.13 12.01 -5.66
CA ASP A 142 13.97 11.74 -7.09
C ASP A 142 12.71 10.91 -7.40
N THR A 143 12.46 9.87 -6.61
CA THR A 143 11.36 8.93 -6.85
C THR A 143 10.10 9.25 -6.04
N ARG A 144 10.21 10.12 -5.05
CA ARG A 144 9.17 10.44 -4.05
C ARG A 144 8.69 9.23 -3.24
N ARG A 145 9.48 8.16 -3.19
CA ARG A 145 9.22 7.02 -2.33
C ARG A 145 9.38 7.40 -0.87
N VAL A 146 8.55 6.82 -0.02
CA VAL A 146 8.53 7.16 1.41
C VAL A 146 8.70 5.93 2.28
N ARG A 147 9.27 6.13 3.47
CA ARG A 147 9.25 5.18 4.58
C ARG A 147 8.73 5.90 5.82
N LEU A 148 7.81 5.26 6.53
CA LEU A 148 7.10 5.84 7.66
C LEU A 148 7.10 4.87 8.83
N GLN A 149 7.36 5.35 10.04
CA GLN A 149 7.36 4.51 11.24
C GLN A 149 6.89 5.29 12.47
N VAL A 150 6.06 4.67 13.29
CA VAL A 150 5.80 5.16 14.64
C VAL A 150 7.03 4.85 15.50
N ILE A 151 7.54 5.86 16.21
CA ILE A 151 8.70 5.72 17.08
C ILE A 151 8.34 6.09 18.52
N PRO A 152 9.01 5.50 19.53
CA PRO A 152 8.73 5.78 20.93
C PRO A 152 9.20 7.18 21.34
N ASP A 153 10.30 7.64 20.78
CA ASP A 153 10.97 8.90 21.11
C ASP A 153 11.80 9.40 19.93
N ARG A 154 12.45 10.55 20.11
CA ARG A 154 13.38 11.17 19.13
C ARG A 154 14.85 11.01 19.56
N ALA A 155 15.16 9.98 20.34
CA ALA A 155 16.52 9.68 20.72
C ALA A 155 17.36 9.31 19.50
N GLN A 156 18.65 9.58 19.57
CA GLN A 156 19.59 9.31 18.49
C GLN A 156 19.52 7.84 18.06
N ASP A 157 19.61 6.89 18.99
CA ASP A 157 19.55 5.44 18.69
C ASP A 157 18.28 5.04 17.95
N THR A 158 17.14 5.64 18.32
CA THR A 158 15.84 5.39 17.68
C THR A 158 15.84 5.85 16.23
N LEU A 159 16.33 7.06 15.96
CA LEU A 159 16.38 7.64 14.61
C LEU A 159 17.43 6.92 13.75
N GLU A 160 18.58 6.59 14.29
CA GLU A 160 19.60 5.79 13.59
C GLU A 160 19.11 4.38 13.22
N LEU A 161 18.39 3.72 14.13
CA LEU A 161 17.76 2.43 13.84
C LEU A 161 16.77 2.54 12.68
N PHE A 162 15.93 3.57 12.67
CA PHE A 162 15.00 3.82 11.56
C PHE A 162 15.76 4.02 10.25
N LEU A 163 16.78 4.88 10.22
CA LEU A 163 17.57 5.18 9.03
C LEU A 163 18.31 3.94 8.52
N SER A 164 18.96 3.18 9.39
CA SER A 164 19.69 1.97 9.01
C SER A 164 18.77 0.91 8.38
N ASN A 165 17.51 0.85 8.79
CA ASN A 165 16.51 -0.07 8.24
C ASN A 165 15.88 0.42 6.94
N THR A 166 15.81 1.74 6.72
CA THR A 166 14.99 2.34 5.67
C THR A 166 15.78 3.06 4.59
N VAL A 167 17.02 3.46 4.84
CA VAL A 167 17.87 4.19 3.91
C VAL A 167 19.15 3.39 3.62
N ARG A 168 19.63 3.43 2.39
CA ARG A 168 20.90 2.81 2.00
C ARG A 168 22.07 3.68 2.47
N ARG A 169 23.11 3.04 2.99
CA ARG A 169 24.39 3.70 3.28
C ARG A 169 24.93 4.37 2.00
N GLY A 170 25.65 5.48 2.16
CA GLY A 170 26.10 6.31 1.04
C GLY A 170 25.06 7.29 0.51
N SER A 171 23.85 7.31 1.08
CA SER A 171 22.83 8.32 0.73
C SER A 171 23.15 9.66 1.39
N HIS A 172 22.68 10.74 0.76
CA HIS A 172 22.71 12.09 1.32
C HIS A 172 21.43 12.34 2.10
N ILE A 173 21.52 12.52 3.42
CA ILE A 173 20.37 12.73 4.31
C ILE A 173 20.26 14.22 4.62
N THR A 174 19.06 14.76 4.47
CA THR A 174 18.71 16.11 4.85
C THR A 174 17.71 16.11 5.98
N THR A 175 18.00 16.80 7.09
CA THR A 175 17.12 16.88 8.27
C THR A 175 16.96 18.31 8.74
N ASP A 176 16.06 18.54 9.71
CA ASP A 176 16.12 19.74 10.55
C ASP A 176 17.37 19.72 11.46
N ALA A 177 17.55 20.78 12.25
CA ALA A 177 18.69 20.93 13.14
C ALA A 177 18.56 20.11 14.45
N HIS A 178 17.70 19.09 14.52
CA HIS A 178 17.54 18.29 15.74
C HIS A 178 18.79 17.49 16.11
N ALA A 179 19.11 17.44 17.40
CA ALA A 179 20.33 16.82 17.93
C ALA A 179 20.40 15.29 17.68
N GLY A 180 19.25 14.62 17.55
CA GLY A 180 19.17 13.18 17.28
C GLY A 180 19.77 12.72 15.94
N TYR A 181 20.23 13.67 15.10
CA TYR A 181 20.89 13.40 13.82
C TYR A 181 22.40 13.71 13.81
N SER A 182 23.03 13.80 15.01
CA SER A 182 24.40 14.30 15.13
C SER A 182 25.44 13.43 14.45
N ASP A 183 25.29 12.10 14.46
CA ASP A 183 26.35 11.15 14.14
C ASP A 183 26.10 10.38 12.82
N LEU A 184 25.22 10.89 11.92
CA LEU A 184 24.85 10.21 10.68
C LEU A 184 26.05 9.93 9.77
N GLU A 185 27.07 10.80 9.77
CA GLU A 185 28.29 10.61 8.99
C GLU A 185 29.09 9.38 9.46
N PHE A 186 29.09 9.12 10.77
CA PHE A 186 29.71 7.91 11.32
C PHE A 186 29.06 6.62 10.84
N TYR A 187 27.76 6.67 10.55
CA TYR A 187 27.00 5.52 10.00
C TYR A 187 27.06 5.39 8.49
N GLY A 188 27.90 6.22 7.83
CA GLY A 188 28.14 6.16 6.39
C GLY A 188 27.12 6.88 5.53
N TYR A 189 26.52 7.95 6.06
CA TYR A 189 25.67 8.90 5.33
C TYR A 189 26.41 10.22 5.16
N THR A 190 26.14 10.98 4.10
CA THR A 190 26.42 12.41 4.07
C THR A 190 25.23 13.14 4.65
N HIS A 191 25.47 14.16 5.48
CA HIS A 191 24.39 14.82 6.22
C HIS A 191 24.39 16.34 6.02
N GLU A 192 23.22 16.87 5.64
CA GLU A 192 22.96 18.31 5.56
C GLU A 192 21.85 18.69 6.55
N ARG A 193 22.16 19.64 7.44
CA ARG A 193 21.22 20.20 8.41
C ARG A 193 20.63 21.49 7.90
N CYS A 194 19.29 21.56 7.86
CA CYS A 194 18.57 22.77 7.50
C CYS A 194 18.29 23.62 8.73
N ASN A 195 18.72 24.86 8.71
CA ASN A 195 18.40 25.82 9.73
C ASN A 195 17.39 26.83 9.17
N HIS A 196 16.11 26.69 9.56
CA HIS A 196 15.02 27.55 9.09
C HIS A 196 15.13 29.00 9.58
N ASN A 197 16.02 29.31 10.55
CA ASN A 197 16.13 30.64 11.16
C ASN A 197 16.76 31.69 10.22
N PHE A 198 17.30 31.32 9.07
CA PHE A 198 17.98 32.23 8.13
C PHE A 198 17.25 32.38 6.80
N GLY A 199 15.94 32.10 6.71
CA GLY A 199 15.19 32.32 5.46
C GLY A 199 15.55 31.35 4.32
N HIS A 200 16.35 30.34 4.57
CA HIS A 200 16.63 29.27 3.62
C HIS A 200 15.45 28.29 3.62
N PHE A 201 14.47 28.57 2.80
CA PHE A 201 13.44 27.59 2.41
C PHE A 201 14.15 26.53 1.59
N GLY A 202 14.51 25.43 2.22
CA GLY A 202 15.46 24.55 1.61
C GLY A 202 15.08 23.08 1.62
N PRO A 203 15.98 22.26 2.02
CA PRO A 203 16.04 20.86 1.61
C PRO A 203 15.04 19.91 2.28
N THR A 204 14.13 20.35 3.18
CA THR A 204 13.08 19.51 3.82
C THR A 204 11.66 19.78 3.30
N ASN A 205 11.50 20.57 2.26
CA ASN A 205 10.17 20.98 1.76
C ASN A 205 9.29 19.83 1.30
N MET A 206 9.87 18.75 0.82
CA MET A 206 9.11 17.63 0.27
C MET A 206 8.47 16.81 1.38
N ILE A 207 9.22 16.50 2.45
CA ILE A 207 8.68 15.75 3.59
C ILE A 207 7.67 16.59 4.38
N GLU A 208 7.91 17.90 4.53
CA GLU A 208 6.95 18.81 5.16
C GLU A 208 5.63 18.89 4.38
N ASN A 209 5.71 19.01 3.05
CA ASN A 209 4.52 18.97 2.19
C ASN A 209 3.79 17.62 2.31
N PHE A 210 4.52 16.51 2.34
CA PHE A 210 3.96 15.19 2.57
C PHE A 210 3.16 15.15 3.88
N TRP A 211 3.70 15.63 4.99
CA TRP A 211 2.99 15.70 6.28
C TRP A 211 1.74 16.57 6.20
N GLY A 212 1.81 17.71 5.51
CA GLY A 212 0.65 18.57 5.30
C GLY A 212 -0.49 17.86 4.57
N VAL A 213 -0.18 17.14 3.48
CA VAL A 213 -1.16 16.35 2.72
C VAL A 213 -1.70 15.19 3.56
N PHE A 214 -0.83 14.46 4.24
CA PHE A 214 -1.17 13.32 5.06
C PHE A 214 -2.12 13.71 6.21
N LYS A 215 -1.80 14.73 6.99
CA LYS A 215 -2.63 15.23 8.10
C LYS A 215 -4.02 15.70 7.64
N ARG A 216 -4.11 16.41 6.51
CA ARG A 216 -5.41 16.83 5.93
C ARG A 216 -6.24 15.61 5.52
N SER A 217 -5.61 14.63 4.91
CA SER A 217 -6.27 13.40 4.47
C SER A 217 -6.75 12.56 5.64
N LEU A 218 -5.96 12.44 6.72
CA LEU A 218 -6.38 11.73 7.94
C LEU A 218 -7.67 12.32 8.52
N ARG A 219 -7.75 13.64 8.65
CA ARG A 219 -8.96 14.33 9.16
C ARG A 219 -10.18 14.04 8.28
N ARG A 220 -10.02 14.08 6.96
CA ARG A 220 -11.10 13.84 6.00
C ARG A 220 -11.59 12.40 5.99
N LEU A 221 -10.67 11.43 6.07
CA LEU A 221 -10.99 10.01 5.84
C LEU A 221 -11.42 9.28 7.11
N TYR A 222 -10.80 9.61 8.24
CA TYR A 222 -10.93 8.80 9.46
C TYR A 222 -11.67 9.51 10.58
N GLY A 223 -11.89 10.84 10.52
CA GLY A 223 -12.54 11.62 11.54
C GLY A 223 -11.82 11.51 12.89
N ARG A 224 -12.20 10.55 13.72
CA ARG A 224 -11.48 10.19 14.96
C ARG A 224 -10.52 9.04 14.66
N LEU A 225 -9.24 9.37 14.53
CA LEU A 225 -8.16 8.39 14.49
C LEU A 225 -7.83 7.92 15.90
N THR A 226 -7.78 6.59 16.11
CA THR A 226 -7.14 6.04 17.31
C THR A 226 -5.64 5.86 17.02
N LEU A 227 -4.79 6.18 17.98
CA LEU A 227 -3.34 6.02 17.79
C LEU A 227 -2.96 4.55 17.52
N ALA A 228 -3.75 3.60 18.01
CA ALA A 228 -3.59 2.18 17.71
C ALA A 228 -3.77 1.81 16.22
N ASP A 229 -4.57 2.59 15.48
CA ASP A 229 -4.77 2.35 14.04
C ASP A 229 -3.66 3.03 13.18
N LEU A 230 -2.82 3.87 13.79
CA LEU A 230 -1.83 4.69 13.07
C LEU A 230 -0.79 3.85 12.30
N PRO A 231 -0.18 2.78 12.84
CA PRO A 231 0.79 1.98 12.10
C PRO A 231 0.22 1.39 10.80
N ASP A 232 -1.02 0.88 10.85
CA ASP A 232 -1.70 0.32 9.67
C ASP A 232 -2.01 1.40 8.62
N ILE A 233 -2.34 2.60 9.07
CA ILE A 233 -2.61 3.73 8.18
C ILE A 233 -1.30 4.25 7.55
N LEU A 234 -0.21 4.30 8.30
CA LEU A 234 1.11 4.64 7.74
C LEU A 234 1.51 3.64 6.66
N LYS A 235 1.33 2.34 6.93
CA LYS A 235 1.55 1.28 5.93
C LYS A 235 0.70 1.50 4.67
N GLU A 236 -0.57 1.86 4.80
CA GLU A 236 -1.43 2.19 3.65
C GLU A 236 -0.87 3.37 2.86
N TRP A 237 -0.47 4.45 3.54
CA TRP A 237 0.03 5.65 2.88
C TRP A 237 1.39 5.42 2.21
N GLU A 238 2.27 4.67 2.86
CA GLU A 238 3.52 4.21 2.26
C GLU A 238 3.28 3.40 0.98
N GLN A 239 2.33 2.46 1.01
CA GLN A 239 1.97 1.69 -0.18
C GLN A 239 1.32 2.54 -1.27
N ARG A 240 0.48 3.52 -0.92
CA ARG A 240 -0.12 4.45 -1.90
C ARG A 240 0.93 5.29 -2.62
N GLN A 241 1.98 5.67 -1.92
CA GLN A 241 3.08 6.45 -2.49
C GLN A 241 4.04 5.58 -3.31
N ASN A 242 4.40 4.40 -2.77
CA ASN A 242 5.46 3.55 -3.34
C ASN A 242 4.96 2.56 -4.40
N ASN A 243 3.70 2.13 -4.33
CA ASN A 243 3.07 1.12 -5.19
C ASN A 243 1.65 1.55 -5.59
N SER A 244 1.53 2.73 -6.20
CA SER A 244 0.25 3.36 -6.54
C SER A 244 -0.64 2.48 -7.43
N GLU A 245 -0.05 1.64 -8.29
CA GLU A 245 -0.76 0.73 -9.18
C GLU A 245 -1.67 -0.25 -8.43
N MET A 246 -1.32 -0.62 -7.19
CA MET A 246 -2.17 -1.46 -6.35
C MET A 246 -3.53 -0.82 -6.05
N PHE A 247 -3.63 0.51 -6.17
CA PHE A 247 -4.85 1.27 -5.84
C PHE A 247 -5.65 1.71 -7.07
N TYR A 248 -5.25 1.34 -8.28
CA TYR A 248 -5.96 1.74 -9.49
C TYR A 248 -7.23 0.94 -9.73
N THR A 249 -7.20 -0.36 -9.47
CA THR A 249 -8.34 -1.25 -9.69
C THR A 249 -8.48 -2.27 -8.56
N VAL A 250 -9.71 -2.78 -8.37
CA VAL A 250 -9.98 -3.89 -7.44
C VAL A 250 -9.14 -5.12 -7.77
N ASP A 251 -8.92 -5.39 -9.07
CA ASP A 251 -8.09 -6.49 -9.56
C ASP A 251 -6.63 -6.33 -9.13
N SER A 252 -6.04 -5.14 -9.27
CA SER A 252 -4.63 -4.91 -8.90
C SER A 252 -4.38 -5.11 -7.41
N TYR A 253 -5.28 -4.62 -6.55
CA TYR A 253 -5.20 -4.85 -5.12
C TYR A 253 -5.30 -6.33 -4.75
N LEU A 254 -6.29 -7.03 -5.30
CA LEU A 254 -6.49 -8.45 -5.01
C LEU A 254 -5.33 -9.32 -5.48
N ARG A 255 -4.72 -9.02 -6.63
CA ARG A 255 -3.51 -9.72 -7.09
C ARG A 255 -2.31 -9.48 -6.17
N ALA A 256 -2.09 -8.24 -5.76
CA ALA A 256 -1.00 -7.90 -4.86
C ALA A 256 -1.13 -8.61 -3.49
N THR A 257 -2.35 -8.88 -3.04
CA THR A 257 -2.63 -9.50 -1.74
C THR A 257 -2.88 -11.02 -1.80
N ALA A 258 -3.18 -11.59 -2.97
CA ALA A 258 -3.48 -13.02 -3.13
C ALA A 258 -2.25 -13.91 -2.86
N GLY A 259 -1.06 -13.47 -3.25
CA GLY A 259 0.20 -14.22 -3.08
C GLY A 259 0.62 -14.42 -1.63
N LEU A 260 0.05 -13.66 -0.70
CA LEU A 260 0.37 -13.76 0.73
C LEU A 260 -0.22 -15.01 1.42
N PHE A 261 -1.10 -15.76 0.73
CA PHE A 261 -1.83 -16.88 1.33
C PHE A 261 -1.55 -18.25 0.71
N GLY A 262 -0.44 -18.38 -0.05
CA GLY A 262 -0.02 -19.69 -0.53
C GLY A 262 -1.18 -20.52 -1.08
N VAL A 263 -1.79 -20.10 -2.17
CA VAL A 263 -2.49 -21.03 -3.06
C VAL A 263 -1.37 -21.91 -3.60
N GLY A 264 -1.28 -23.13 -3.08
CA GLY A 264 -0.27 -24.11 -3.45
C GLY A 264 -0.08 -24.09 -4.95
N ALA A 265 1.17 -24.00 -5.37
CA ALA A 265 1.67 -23.85 -6.71
C ALA A 265 0.81 -24.53 -7.79
N VAL A 266 -0.21 -23.84 -8.27
CA VAL A 266 -0.70 -24.10 -9.60
C VAL A 266 0.17 -23.26 -10.51
N ASN A 267 1.31 -23.85 -10.88
CA ASN A 267 2.26 -23.43 -11.90
C ASN A 267 2.59 -21.93 -11.91
N ARG A 268 3.74 -21.59 -11.38
CA ARG A 268 4.50 -20.38 -11.72
C ARG A 268 4.82 -20.38 -13.23
N VAL A 269 3.82 -20.06 -14.03
CA VAL A 269 4.00 -19.71 -15.43
C VAL A 269 3.73 -18.23 -15.53
N SER A 270 4.65 -17.42 -15.09
CA SER A 270 4.81 -16.01 -15.49
C SER A 270 5.98 -15.34 -14.77
N ALA A 271 7.08 -16.06 -14.51
CA ALA A 271 8.36 -15.43 -14.21
C ALA A 271 9.10 -14.93 -15.47
N ASN A 272 8.52 -15.05 -16.68
CA ASN A 272 9.20 -14.76 -17.95
C ASN A 272 8.64 -13.57 -18.74
N PHE A 273 7.89 -12.67 -18.13
CA PHE A 273 7.38 -11.49 -18.86
C PHE A 273 8.30 -10.25 -18.79
N HIS A 274 9.44 -10.32 -18.08
CA HIS A 274 10.44 -9.25 -18.06
C HIS A 274 11.74 -9.53 -18.80
N ALA A 275 11.85 -10.67 -19.48
CA ALA A 275 13.09 -11.03 -20.18
C ALA A 275 13.05 -10.85 -21.71
N SER A 276 11.95 -10.38 -22.31
CA SER A 276 11.79 -10.32 -23.77
C SER A 276 11.80 -8.92 -24.39
N LEU A 277 12.28 -7.89 -23.69
CA LEU A 277 12.38 -6.53 -24.25
C LEU A 277 13.80 -5.94 -24.26
N ILE A 278 14.85 -6.77 -24.08
CA ILE A 278 16.22 -6.33 -24.33
C ILE A 278 16.95 -7.40 -25.13
N SER A 279 16.75 -7.43 -26.44
CA SER A 279 17.73 -8.02 -27.36
C SER A 279 18.59 -6.90 -27.96
N PRO A 280 19.91 -6.93 -27.78
CA PRO A 280 20.78 -5.99 -28.46
C PRO A 280 20.88 -6.37 -29.94
N ILE A 281 20.59 -5.43 -30.80
CA ILE A 281 20.93 -5.48 -32.23
C ILE A 281 22.45 -5.43 -32.36
N SER A 282 23.08 -6.58 -32.49
CA SER A 282 24.47 -6.67 -32.93
C SER A 282 24.49 -6.40 -34.43
N LYS A 283 24.90 -5.19 -34.84
CA LYS A 283 25.36 -4.95 -36.20
C LYS A 283 26.73 -5.60 -36.37
N GLN A 284 26.79 -6.65 -37.14
CA GLN A 284 28.00 -7.13 -37.81
C GLN A 284 28.47 -6.04 -38.78
N ILE A 285 29.67 -5.61 -38.61
CA ILE A 285 30.49 -4.96 -39.65
C ILE A 285 31.66 -5.92 -39.84
N ASN A 286 31.76 -6.52 -41.00
CA ASN A 286 32.92 -7.16 -41.60
C ASN A 286 33.28 -6.43 -42.88
N PRO A 287 34.47 -6.63 -43.43
CA PRO A 287 35.75 -6.03 -43.10
C PRO A 287 36.07 -4.82 -43.96
#